data_bf44261f00067cffedc2d48e754d8df7
#
_entry.id   bf44261f00067cffedc2d48e754d8df7
#
_cell.length_a   1.000
_cell.length_b   1.000
_cell.length_c   1.000
_cell.angle_alpha   90.00
_cell.angle_beta   90.00
_cell.angle_gamma   90.00
#
_symmetry.space_group_name_H-M   'P 1'
#
loop_
_entity.id
_entity.type
_entity.pdbx_description
1 polymer ?
#
loop_
_entity_poly.entity_id
_entity_poly.type
_entity_poly.pdbx_seq_one_letter_code
_entity_poly.pdbx_strand_id
1 'polypeptide(L)'
;MVLFEIVDALQPKRFDLRPMRVGVQATFAIGTAIDAAGGHIPFERFMSMALYEPGLGYYATATPKFGHFPAQGSDFVTAPELTPLFARALARQVAQALQATGTREVWEFGAGSGALAAGLIAALDAAGKRLERYTIVDLPGELRQRQRERLAAFGDRAAGGREDPARDRDGRHAGCX
;
A
#
# COMPACT_ATOMS: atom_id res chain seq x y z
N MET A 1 -33.96 16.58 21.09
CA MET A 1 -33.20 16.31 19.86
C MET A 1 -31.86 15.61 20.11
N VAL A 2 -31.23 15.86 21.24
CA VAL A 2 -29.93 15.24 21.63
C VAL A 2 -30.07 13.75 22.02
N LEU A 3 -31.21 13.32 22.51
CA LEU A 3 -31.44 11.96 22.97
C LEU A 3 -31.48 10.94 21.81
N PHE A 4 -31.92 11.34 20.63
CA PHE A 4 -32.03 10.48 19.48
C PHE A 4 -30.66 10.13 18.87
N GLU A 5 -29.72 11.07 18.91
CA GLU A 5 -28.34 10.83 18.42
C GLU A 5 -27.57 9.84 19.30
N ILE A 6 -27.84 9.87 20.61
CA ILE A 6 -27.20 8.94 21.56
C ILE A 6 -27.73 7.51 21.38
N VAL A 7 -29.01 7.36 21.07
CA VAL A 7 -29.61 6.03 20.85
C VAL A 7 -29.08 5.39 19.57
N ASP A 8 -28.84 6.18 18.52
CA ASP A 8 -28.26 5.66 17.28
C ASP A 8 -26.78 5.26 17.45
N ALA A 9 -26.05 5.96 18.31
CA ALA A 9 -24.66 5.60 18.65
C ALA A 9 -24.58 4.32 19.49
N LEU A 10 -25.67 3.96 20.19
CA LEU A 10 -25.75 2.75 21.03
C LEU A 10 -26.33 1.54 20.29
N GLN A 11 -26.75 1.69 19.03
CA GLN A 11 -27.15 0.54 18.23
C GLN A 11 -25.96 -0.43 18.10
N PRO A 12 -26.15 -1.70 18.39
CA PRO A 12 -25.07 -2.67 18.21
C PRO A 12 -24.66 -2.69 16.74
N LYS A 13 -23.49 -2.13 16.46
CA LYS A 13 -22.91 -2.22 15.11
C LYS A 13 -22.89 -3.70 14.73
N ARG A 14 -23.56 -4.05 13.67
CA ARG A 14 -23.51 -5.43 13.16
C ARG A 14 -22.04 -5.79 12.97
N PHE A 15 -21.58 -6.71 13.77
CA PHE A 15 -20.19 -7.15 13.74
C PHE A 15 -19.94 -7.80 12.37
N ASP A 16 -19.12 -7.17 11.57
CA ASP A 16 -18.77 -7.71 10.25
C ASP A 16 -17.75 -8.83 10.44
N LEU A 17 -18.21 -10.06 10.25
CA LEU A 17 -17.38 -11.25 10.40
C LEU A 17 -16.49 -11.53 9.18
N ARG A 18 -16.61 -10.77 8.08
CA ARG A 18 -15.82 -11.02 6.88
C ARG A 18 -14.31 -10.92 7.12
N PRO A 19 -13.81 -9.88 7.82
CA PRO A 19 -12.36 -9.82 8.14
C PRO A 19 -11.90 -10.99 9.02
N MET A 20 -12.77 -11.42 9.95
CA MET A 20 -12.47 -12.54 10.84
C MET A 20 -12.36 -13.86 10.06
N ARG A 21 -13.22 -14.08 9.06
CA ARG A 21 -13.16 -15.28 8.21
C ARG A 21 -11.86 -15.35 7.43
N VAL A 22 -11.42 -14.22 6.85
CA VAL A 22 -10.13 -14.14 6.13
C VAL A 22 -8.97 -14.43 7.08
N GLY A 23 -8.98 -13.85 8.28
CA GLY A 23 -7.94 -14.12 9.28
C GLY A 23 -7.86 -15.60 9.65
N VAL A 24 -8.99 -16.27 9.84
CA VAL A 24 -9.02 -17.70 10.13
C VAL A 24 -8.46 -18.53 8.96
N GLN A 25 -8.82 -18.18 7.73
CA GLN A 25 -8.33 -18.89 6.54
C GLN A 25 -6.80 -18.70 6.37
N ALA A 26 -6.29 -17.49 6.61
CA ALA A 26 -4.85 -17.22 6.58
C ALA A 26 -4.11 -18.03 7.64
N THR A 27 -4.65 -18.08 8.86
CA THR A 27 -4.07 -18.88 9.96
C THR A 27 -4.03 -20.37 9.59
N PHE A 28 -5.10 -20.88 8.97
CA PHE A 28 -5.16 -22.28 8.55
C PHE A 28 -4.12 -22.57 7.46
N ALA A 29 -3.99 -21.70 6.47
CA ALA A 29 -3.00 -21.85 5.40
C ALA A 29 -1.57 -21.86 5.94
N ILE A 30 -1.27 -20.97 6.91
CA ILE A 30 0.03 -20.91 7.57
C ILE A 30 0.29 -22.20 8.37
N GLY A 31 -0.71 -22.67 9.14
CA GLY A 31 -0.62 -23.93 9.87
C GLY A 31 -0.31 -25.12 8.96
N THR A 32 -1.03 -25.22 7.83
CA THR A 32 -0.79 -26.26 6.84
C THR A 32 0.64 -26.20 6.28
N ALA A 33 1.16 -25.00 6.01
CA ALA A 33 2.52 -24.82 5.51
C ALA A 33 3.57 -25.25 6.57
N ILE A 34 3.29 -24.96 7.85
CA ILE A 34 4.16 -25.38 8.97
C ILE A 34 4.18 -26.92 9.07
N ASP A 35 3.00 -27.55 9.04
CA ASP A 35 2.89 -29.02 9.12
C ASP A 35 3.61 -29.69 7.94
N ALA A 36 3.40 -29.17 6.73
CA ALA A 36 4.05 -29.70 5.53
C ALA A 36 5.59 -29.55 5.56
N ALA A 37 6.09 -28.57 6.28
CA ALA A 37 7.54 -28.29 6.44
C ALA A 37 8.17 -29.00 7.64
N GLY A 38 7.44 -29.91 8.31
CA GLY A 38 7.98 -30.64 9.45
C GLY A 38 7.95 -29.89 10.77
N GLY A 39 7.00 -28.96 10.93
CA GLY A 39 6.73 -28.29 12.20
C GLY A 39 7.25 -26.86 12.33
N HIS A 40 7.95 -26.34 11.34
CA HIS A 40 8.39 -24.94 11.36
C HIS A 40 8.61 -24.40 9.95
N ILE A 41 8.48 -23.08 9.79
CA ILE A 41 8.84 -22.35 8.57
C ILE A 41 9.70 -21.13 8.95
N PRO A 42 10.56 -20.65 8.05
CA PRO A 42 11.31 -19.41 8.29
C PRO A 42 10.37 -18.23 8.55
N PHE A 43 10.78 -17.28 9.41
CA PHE A 43 9.99 -16.10 9.71
C PHE A 43 9.63 -15.29 8.45
N GLU A 44 10.55 -15.21 7.51
CA GLU A 44 10.31 -14.56 6.21
C GLU A 44 9.12 -15.21 5.48
N ARG A 45 9.05 -16.54 5.45
CA ARG A 45 7.94 -17.27 4.82
C ARG A 45 6.63 -17.01 5.56
N PHE A 46 6.66 -17.04 6.90
CA PHE A 46 5.50 -16.70 7.73
C PHE A 46 4.98 -15.29 7.38
N MET A 47 5.88 -14.29 7.37
CA MET A 47 5.49 -12.90 7.04
C MET A 47 4.97 -12.75 5.62
N SER A 48 5.59 -13.44 4.67
CA SER A 48 5.14 -13.44 3.28
C SER A 48 3.69 -13.95 3.17
N MET A 49 3.38 -15.06 3.82
CA MET A 49 2.03 -15.62 3.83
C MET A 49 1.04 -14.71 4.56
N ALA A 50 1.41 -14.22 5.75
CA ALA A 50 0.53 -13.39 6.57
C ALA A 50 0.17 -12.07 5.88
N LEU A 51 1.09 -11.49 5.12
CA LEU A 51 0.91 -10.16 4.52
C LEU A 51 0.46 -10.23 3.06
N TYR A 52 0.93 -11.19 2.28
CA TYR A 52 0.85 -11.12 0.82
C TYR A 52 0.23 -12.35 0.13
N GLU A 53 -0.17 -13.39 0.89
CA GLU A 53 -0.81 -14.57 0.29
C GLU A 53 -2.04 -14.15 -0.53
N PRO A 54 -2.15 -14.55 -1.81
CA PRO A 54 -3.28 -14.09 -2.64
C PRO A 54 -4.65 -14.39 -2.02
N GLY A 55 -5.47 -13.36 -1.85
CA GLY A 55 -6.80 -13.45 -1.28
C GLY A 55 -6.87 -13.66 0.23
N LEU A 56 -5.74 -13.91 0.90
CA LEU A 56 -5.69 -14.20 2.33
C LEU A 56 -4.80 -13.24 3.12
N GLY A 57 -3.72 -12.80 2.52
CA GLY A 57 -2.74 -11.93 3.19
C GLY A 57 -3.31 -10.54 3.49
N TYR A 58 -2.79 -9.93 4.54
CA TYR A 58 -3.27 -8.63 5.02
C TYR A 58 -3.36 -7.58 3.91
N TYR A 59 -2.32 -7.47 3.06
CA TYR A 59 -2.32 -6.50 1.97
C TYR A 59 -2.94 -7.04 0.67
N ALA A 60 -3.21 -8.35 0.59
CA ALA A 60 -3.73 -9.00 -0.62
C ALA A 60 -5.25 -9.19 -0.59
N THR A 61 -5.93 -8.76 0.48
CA THR A 61 -7.38 -8.82 0.57
C THR A 61 -8.01 -7.52 0.08
N ALA A 62 -9.23 -7.63 -0.45
CA ALA A 62 -9.99 -6.50 -1.00
C ALA A 62 -10.46 -5.48 0.05
N THR A 63 -10.25 -5.75 1.34
CA THR A 63 -10.64 -4.83 2.41
C THR A 63 -9.81 -3.54 2.35
N PRO A 64 -10.41 -2.35 2.34
CA PRO A 64 -9.65 -1.10 2.36
C PRO A 64 -8.80 -0.98 3.63
N LYS A 65 -7.47 -1.02 3.46
CA LYS A 65 -6.52 -0.88 4.59
C LYS A 65 -6.10 0.57 4.81
N PHE A 66 -6.19 1.38 3.76
CA PHE A 66 -5.77 2.78 3.77
C PHE A 66 -6.98 3.68 3.53
N GLY A 67 -7.15 4.73 4.33
CA GLY A 67 -8.23 5.68 4.17
C GLY A 67 -8.17 6.81 5.18
N HIS A 68 -9.02 7.82 5.01
CA HIS A 68 -9.00 9.02 5.84
C HIS A 68 -9.55 8.81 7.26
N PHE A 69 -10.43 7.83 7.45
CA PHE A 69 -11.08 7.62 8.76
C PHE A 69 -11.32 6.15 9.05
N PRO A 70 -11.10 5.70 10.30
CA PRO A 70 -11.42 4.34 10.71
C PRO A 70 -12.90 3.95 10.48
N ALA A 71 -13.81 4.92 10.50
CA ALA A 71 -15.23 4.69 10.23
C ALA A 71 -15.51 4.20 8.80
N GLN A 72 -14.55 4.37 7.89
CA GLN A 72 -14.65 3.89 6.50
C GLN A 72 -13.96 2.53 6.29
N GLY A 73 -13.58 1.86 7.38
CA GLY A 73 -12.98 0.54 7.35
C GLY A 73 -11.47 0.51 7.12
N SER A 74 -10.79 1.67 7.22
CA SER A 74 -9.33 1.69 7.14
C SER A 74 -8.72 1.37 8.51
N ASP A 75 -7.68 0.56 8.51
CA ASP A 75 -6.99 0.16 9.75
C ASP A 75 -6.06 1.27 10.27
N PHE A 76 -5.51 2.05 9.37
CA PHE A 76 -4.61 3.15 9.72
C PHE A 76 -4.54 4.20 8.60
N VAL A 77 -4.08 5.38 8.96
CA VAL A 77 -3.90 6.51 8.06
C VAL A 77 -2.42 6.90 8.04
N THR A 78 -1.89 7.17 6.86
CA THR A 78 -0.51 7.63 6.71
C THR A 78 -0.45 9.14 6.46
N ALA A 79 0.70 9.75 6.75
CA ALA A 79 0.89 11.20 6.60
C ALA A 79 0.50 11.74 5.20
N PRO A 80 0.84 11.04 4.09
CA PRO A 80 0.40 11.52 2.76
C PRO A 80 -1.12 11.49 2.55
N GLU A 81 -1.84 10.63 3.27
CA GLU A 81 -3.31 10.58 3.19
C GLU A 81 -3.96 11.67 4.03
N LEU A 82 -3.30 12.08 5.14
CA LEU A 82 -3.84 13.09 6.05
C LEU A 82 -3.82 14.49 5.45
N THR A 83 -2.75 14.83 4.72
CA THR A 83 -2.57 16.22 4.27
C THR A 83 -1.59 16.33 3.11
N PRO A 84 -1.88 17.21 2.14
CA PRO A 84 -0.91 17.52 1.08
C PRO A 84 0.37 18.22 1.59
N LEU A 85 0.38 18.72 2.82
CA LEU A 85 1.54 19.40 3.40
C LEU A 85 2.75 18.45 3.49
N PHE A 86 2.51 17.17 3.78
CA PHE A 86 3.59 16.18 3.85
C PHE A 86 4.33 16.07 2.50
N ALA A 87 3.59 15.86 1.42
CA ALA A 87 4.18 15.77 0.08
C ALA A 87 4.86 17.09 -0.34
N ARG A 88 4.27 18.25 0.00
CA ARG A 88 4.84 19.57 -0.31
C ARG A 88 6.15 19.82 0.44
N ALA A 89 6.22 19.42 1.71
CA ALA A 89 7.46 19.54 2.50
C ALA A 89 8.55 18.64 1.94
N LEU A 90 8.21 17.38 1.65
CA LEU A 90 9.14 16.40 1.08
C LEU A 90 9.61 16.82 -0.33
N ALA A 91 8.74 17.42 -1.13
CA ALA A 91 9.08 17.86 -2.49
C ALA A 91 10.28 18.82 -2.52
N ARG A 92 10.46 19.65 -1.47
CA ARG A 92 11.63 20.54 -1.38
C ARG A 92 12.94 19.76 -1.27
N GLN A 93 12.94 18.70 -0.45
CA GLN A 93 14.12 17.83 -0.28
C GLN A 93 14.39 17.03 -1.55
N VAL A 94 13.31 16.47 -2.15
CA VAL A 94 13.42 15.72 -3.40
C VAL A 94 13.96 16.62 -4.52
N ALA A 95 13.50 17.86 -4.63
CA ALA A 95 14.01 18.81 -5.62
C ALA A 95 15.51 19.06 -5.47
N GLN A 96 16.00 19.18 -4.22
CA GLN A 96 17.42 19.34 -3.94
C GLN A 96 18.21 18.10 -4.34
N ALA A 97 17.70 16.92 -4.01
CA ALA A 97 18.33 15.65 -4.36
C ALA A 97 18.41 15.46 -5.88
N LEU A 98 17.32 15.75 -6.60
CA LEU A 98 17.27 15.66 -8.06
C LEU A 98 18.31 16.61 -8.69
N GLN A 99 18.43 17.81 -8.14
CA GLN A 99 19.42 18.79 -8.62
C GLN A 99 20.85 18.30 -8.36
N ALA A 100 21.12 17.75 -7.17
CA ALA A 100 22.44 17.28 -6.78
C ALA A 100 22.88 16.05 -7.57
N THR A 101 21.93 15.16 -7.92
CA THR A 101 22.22 13.92 -8.65
C THR A 101 22.14 14.07 -10.17
N GLY A 102 21.55 15.16 -10.66
CA GLY A 102 21.32 15.37 -12.09
C GLY A 102 20.24 14.46 -12.69
N THR A 103 19.50 13.71 -11.87
CA THR A 103 18.43 12.84 -12.35
C THR A 103 17.09 13.57 -12.34
N ARG A 104 16.14 13.06 -13.11
CA ARG A 104 14.73 13.52 -13.12
C ARG A 104 13.77 12.34 -12.90
N GLU A 105 14.28 11.29 -12.26
CA GLU A 105 13.53 10.09 -11.94
C GLU A 105 13.43 9.91 -10.42
N VAL A 106 12.27 9.43 -9.98
CA VAL A 106 12.01 9.10 -8.57
C VAL A 106 11.48 7.67 -8.51
N TRP A 107 11.94 6.92 -7.53
CA TRP A 107 11.45 5.58 -7.25
C TRP A 107 10.85 5.55 -5.85
N GLU A 108 9.64 5.02 -5.72
CA GLU A 108 8.94 4.84 -4.45
C GLU A 108 8.63 3.37 -4.25
N PHE A 109 9.03 2.84 -3.11
CA PHE A 109 8.76 1.45 -2.72
C PHE A 109 7.63 1.43 -1.69
N GLY A 110 6.59 0.63 -1.95
CA GLY A 110 5.45 0.50 -1.04
C GLY A 110 4.58 1.76 -0.99
N ALA A 111 4.19 2.28 -2.13
CA ALA A 111 3.46 3.56 -2.25
C ALA A 111 2.02 3.50 -1.70
N GLY A 112 1.53 2.33 -1.30
CA GLY A 112 0.17 2.19 -0.83
C GLY A 112 -0.86 2.65 -1.85
N SER A 113 -1.65 3.65 -1.52
CA SER A 113 -2.66 4.21 -2.44
C SER A 113 -2.09 5.10 -3.54
N GLY A 114 -0.80 5.45 -3.50
CA GLY A 114 -0.17 6.41 -4.40
C GLY A 114 -0.39 7.87 -4.01
N ALA A 115 -0.83 8.14 -2.78
CA ALA A 115 -1.09 9.51 -2.32
C ALA A 115 0.19 10.36 -2.30
N LEU A 116 1.29 9.80 -1.83
CA LEU A 116 2.57 10.50 -1.81
C LEU A 116 3.05 10.79 -3.24
N ALA A 117 3.00 9.80 -4.12
CA ALA A 117 3.38 9.98 -5.54
C ALA A 117 2.63 11.14 -6.17
N ALA A 118 1.30 11.14 -6.06
CA ALA A 118 0.45 12.20 -6.62
C ALA A 118 0.81 13.58 -6.07
N GLY A 119 0.97 13.65 -4.75
CA GLY A 119 1.33 14.92 -4.07
C GLY A 119 2.73 15.42 -4.45
N LEU A 120 3.72 14.51 -4.54
CA LEU A 120 5.08 14.87 -4.92
C LEU A 120 5.17 15.37 -6.37
N ILE A 121 4.55 14.64 -7.31
CA ILE A 121 4.55 15.05 -8.72
C ILE A 121 3.93 16.43 -8.87
N ALA A 122 2.76 16.66 -8.24
CA ALA A 122 2.08 17.94 -8.30
C ALA A 122 2.92 19.07 -7.69
N ALA A 123 3.55 18.83 -6.54
CA ALA A 123 4.37 19.84 -5.86
C ALA A 123 5.66 20.16 -6.64
N LEU A 124 6.29 19.16 -7.24
CA LEU A 124 7.48 19.34 -8.07
C LEU A 124 7.14 20.08 -9.37
N ASP A 125 6.02 19.75 -10.01
CA ASP A 125 5.54 20.48 -11.21
C ASP A 125 5.28 21.94 -10.88
N ALA A 126 4.61 22.22 -9.75
CA ALA A 126 4.35 23.61 -9.30
C ALA A 126 5.64 24.39 -9.01
N ALA A 127 6.71 23.68 -8.62
CA ALA A 127 8.03 24.28 -8.39
C ALA A 127 8.90 24.35 -9.67
N GLY A 128 8.36 24.01 -10.84
CA GLY A 128 9.09 24.00 -12.10
C GLY A 128 10.12 22.87 -12.21
N LYS A 129 10.02 21.85 -11.37
CA LYS A 129 10.94 20.71 -11.33
C LYS A 129 10.27 19.45 -11.90
N ARG A 130 9.83 19.53 -13.15
CA ARG A 130 9.07 18.45 -13.80
C ARG A 130 9.90 17.17 -13.91
N LEU A 131 9.36 16.08 -13.40
CA LEU A 131 9.96 14.75 -13.49
C LEU A 131 9.81 14.16 -14.90
N GLU A 132 10.79 13.40 -15.32
CA GLU A 132 10.69 12.52 -16.50
C GLU A 132 9.96 11.24 -16.15
N ARG A 133 10.22 10.70 -14.96
CA ARG A 133 9.59 9.45 -14.54
C ARG A 133 9.44 9.38 -13.03
N TYR A 134 8.30 8.87 -12.61
CA TYR A 134 8.03 8.45 -11.23
C TYR A 134 7.64 6.98 -11.27
N THR A 135 8.44 6.12 -10.67
CA THR A 135 8.23 4.67 -10.69
C THR A 135 7.81 4.19 -9.30
N ILE A 136 6.67 3.52 -9.23
CA ILE A 136 6.23 2.84 -8.01
C ILE A 136 6.57 1.36 -8.12
N VAL A 137 7.21 0.83 -7.09
CA VAL A 137 7.46 -0.61 -6.91
C VAL A 137 6.58 -1.09 -5.75
N ASP A 138 5.59 -1.92 -6.06
CA ASP A 138 4.64 -2.41 -5.06
C ASP A 138 4.18 -3.82 -5.41
N LEU A 139 3.72 -4.57 -4.40
CA LEU A 139 3.46 -5.99 -4.54
C LEU A 139 2.06 -6.30 -5.09
N PRO A 140 0.96 -6.02 -4.45
CA PRO A 140 -0.33 -6.60 -4.87
C PRO A 140 -1.09 -5.82 -5.93
N GLY A 141 -1.87 -6.54 -6.72
CA GLY A 141 -2.60 -6.03 -7.87
C GLY A 141 -3.65 -4.96 -7.58
N GLU A 142 -4.34 -5.03 -6.44
CA GLU A 142 -5.35 -4.03 -6.08
C GLU A 142 -4.77 -2.64 -5.82
N LEU A 143 -3.66 -2.59 -5.08
CA LEU A 143 -2.96 -1.32 -4.84
C LEU A 143 -2.49 -0.71 -6.16
N ARG A 144 -1.97 -1.53 -7.07
CA ARG A 144 -1.56 -1.07 -8.40
C ARG A 144 -2.71 -0.45 -9.20
N GLN A 145 -3.91 -1.02 -9.08
CA GLN A 145 -5.08 -0.45 -9.76
C GLN A 145 -5.42 0.94 -9.18
N ARG A 146 -5.45 1.08 -7.86
CA ARG A 146 -5.70 2.37 -7.20
C ARG A 146 -4.63 3.41 -7.55
N GLN A 147 -3.36 2.98 -7.59
CA GLN A 147 -2.25 3.84 -8.00
C GLN A 147 -2.42 4.33 -9.43
N ARG A 148 -2.77 3.44 -10.39
CA ARG A 148 -3.03 3.82 -11.78
C ARG A 148 -4.17 4.85 -11.89
N GLU A 149 -5.26 4.61 -11.17
CA GLU A 149 -6.41 5.53 -11.17
C GLU A 149 -6.03 6.90 -10.60
N ARG A 150 -5.33 6.92 -9.46
CA ARG A 150 -4.91 8.17 -8.81
C ARG A 150 -3.90 8.94 -9.64
N LEU A 151 -3.02 8.24 -10.35
CA LEU A 151 -1.93 8.86 -11.10
C LEU A 151 -2.27 9.11 -12.58
N ALA A 152 -3.47 8.75 -13.03
CA ALA A 152 -3.89 8.87 -14.44
C ALA A 152 -3.70 10.28 -15.01
N ALA A 153 -3.90 11.32 -14.20
CA ALA A 153 -3.73 12.72 -14.60
C ALA A 153 -2.28 13.11 -14.97
N PHE A 154 -1.30 12.31 -14.55
CA PHE A 154 0.12 12.59 -14.79
C PHE A 154 0.67 11.88 -16.03
N GLY A 155 -0.16 11.08 -16.71
CA GLY A 155 0.20 10.39 -17.96
C GLY A 155 1.35 9.41 -17.77
N ASP A 156 2.12 9.20 -18.83
CA ASP A 156 3.19 8.20 -18.88
C ASP A 156 4.36 8.50 -17.93
N ARG A 157 4.42 9.68 -17.34
CA ARG A 157 5.45 10.03 -16.35
C ARG A 157 5.29 9.24 -15.05
N ALA A 158 4.08 8.79 -14.74
CA ALA A 158 3.79 8.07 -13.50
C ALA A 158 3.56 6.59 -13.82
N ALA A 159 4.62 5.79 -13.81
CA ALA A 159 4.53 4.35 -14.04
C ALA A 159 4.21 3.65 -12.72
N GLY A 160 2.92 3.37 -12.52
CA GLY A 160 2.47 2.61 -11.36
C GLY A 160 2.67 1.12 -11.54
N GLY A 161 3.20 0.47 -10.53
CA GLY A 161 3.07 -0.98 -10.39
C GLY A 161 4.02 -1.84 -11.20
N ARG A 162 5.32 -1.53 -11.23
CA ARG A 162 6.30 -2.53 -11.63
C ARG A 162 6.39 -3.62 -10.55
N GLU A 163 6.40 -4.85 -10.98
CA GLU A 163 6.72 -5.97 -10.10
C GLU A 163 8.19 -5.87 -9.69
N ASP A 164 8.45 -6.23 -8.45
CA ASP A 164 9.82 -6.36 -7.97
C ASP A 164 10.54 -7.41 -8.85
N PRO A 165 11.58 -7.02 -9.59
CA PRO A 165 12.29 -7.98 -10.44
C PRO A 165 13.01 -9.09 -9.67
N ALA A 166 13.12 -8.97 -8.34
CA ALA A 166 13.72 -10.01 -7.49
C ALA A 166 12.75 -11.15 -7.15
N ARG A 167 11.46 -11.04 -7.53
CA ARG A 167 10.50 -12.14 -7.34
C ARG A 167 10.30 -12.89 -8.66
N ASP A 168 10.53 -14.19 -8.61
CA ASP A 168 10.14 -15.05 -9.72
C ASP A 168 8.61 -15.20 -9.77
N ARG A 169 8.12 -15.80 -10.86
CA ARG A 169 6.68 -15.97 -11.10
C ARG A 169 6.00 -16.89 -10.07
N ASP A 170 6.77 -17.64 -9.31
CA ASP A 170 6.28 -18.56 -8.28
C ASP A 170 6.34 -17.96 -6.87
N GLY A 171 6.65 -16.65 -6.75
CA GLY A 171 6.70 -15.94 -5.48
C GLY A 171 7.91 -16.26 -4.61
N ARG A 172 8.94 -16.90 -5.20
CA ARG A 172 10.18 -17.21 -4.49
C ARG A 172 11.21 -16.11 -4.77
N HIS A 173 11.99 -15.74 -3.75
CA HIS A 173 13.16 -14.90 -3.99
C HIS A 173 14.17 -15.69 -4.82
N ALA A 174 14.64 -15.12 -5.91
CA ALA A 174 15.78 -15.64 -6.65
C ALA A 174 16.96 -15.73 -5.66
N GLY A 175 17.41 -16.96 -5.36
CA GLY A 175 18.34 -17.22 -4.26
C GLY A 175 19.64 -16.46 -4.41
N CYS A 176 20.06 -15.89 -3.26
CA CYS A 176 21.47 -15.61 -3.09
C CYS A 176 22.17 -16.93 -2.85
N UNK A 177 22.77 -17.22 -3.75
CA UNK A 177 23.55 -18.36 -3.56
C UNK A 177 24.78 -18.08 -3.14
#